data_62fc717bab394b8b2cdcf9baf4a9ae97
#
_entry.id   62fc717bab394b8b2cdcf9baf4a9ae97
#
_cell.length_a   1.000
_cell.length_b   1.000
_cell.length_c   1.000
_cell.angle_alpha   90.00
_cell.angle_beta   90.00
_cell.angle_gamma   90.00
#
_symmetry.space_group_name_H-M   'P 1'
#
loop_
_entity.id
_entity.type
_entity.pdbx_description
1 polymer ?
#
loop_
_entity_poly.entity_id
_entity_poly.type
_entity_poly.pdbx_seq_one_letter_code
_entity_poly.pdbx_strand_id
1 'polypeptide(L)'
;MNETKKASGAIYIVPIVYVLGMYLMPVVLWVLGSAKESADNVSSAWVLALPIILGLVNLAVVLILGEKISRGQLLICTRIIKYALIPFYFLGGLCIAVALLLMFTPVVIMVFVGPAIAVSLSVIGWLGLLGAAPFSVAYIVRACKEGVHGKALSVFAVIFQFFFSVDVIFVIILAIKDRVYSKQQKRQYMQ
;
A
#
# COMPACT_ATOMS: atom_id res chain seq x y z
N MET A 1 14.73 16.78 -27.01
CA MET A 1 14.71 16.59 -25.54
C MET A 1 13.33 17.03 -25.06
N ASN A 2 12.36 16.08 -25.01
CA ASN A 2 10.98 16.41 -24.68
C ASN A 2 10.87 16.70 -23.19
N GLU A 3 10.51 17.94 -22.87
CA GLU A 3 10.03 18.31 -21.55
C GLU A 3 8.83 17.42 -21.18
N THR A 4 9.06 16.37 -20.40
CA THR A 4 7.97 15.66 -19.75
C THR A 4 7.29 16.68 -18.84
N LYS A 5 6.12 17.16 -19.27
CA LYS A 5 5.27 18.06 -18.47
C LYS A 5 5.21 17.50 -17.06
N LYS A 6 5.84 18.23 -16.13
CA LYS A 6 5.87 17.89 -14.70
C LYS A 6 4.42 17.79 -14.26
N ALA A 7 3.95 16.55 -13.97
CA ALA A 7 2.61 16.37 -13.44
C ALA A 7 2.46 17.25 -12.20
N SER A 8 1.34 17.94 -12.08
CA SER A 8 1.03 18.85 -10.98
C SER A 8 1.29 18.17 -9.63
N GLY A 9 1.71 18.94 -8.62
CA GLY A 9 1.87 18.45 -7.23
C GLY A 9 0.63 17.76 -6.66
N ALA A 10 -0.53 17.97 -7.28
CA ALA A 10 -1.79 17.29 -6.97
C ALA A 10 -1.71 15.75 -7.01
N ILE A 11 -0.75 15.17 -7.75
CA ILE A 11 -0.62 13.70 -7.79
C ILE A 11 -0.27 13.08 -6.43
N TYR A 12 0.39 13.83 -5.54
CA TYR A 12 0.72 13.35 -4.20
C TYR A 12 -0.49 13.30 -3.26
N ILE A 13 -1.60 13.95 -3.60
CA ILE A 13 -2.83 13.93 -2.82
C ILE A 13 -3.42 12.51 -2.82
N VAL A 14 -3.37 11.82 -3.95
CA VAL A 14 -3.97 10.49 -4.11
C VAL A 14 -3.40 9.46 -3.13
N PRO A 15 -2.06 9.26 -3.04
CA PRO A 15 -1.48 8.37 -2.05
C PRO A 15 -1.74 8.83 -0.60
N ILE A 16 -1.81 10.13 -0.32
CA ILE A 16 -2.11 10.64 1.02
C ILE A 16 -3.55 10.30 1.41
N VAL A 17 -4.52 10.55 0.52
CA VAL A 17 -5.93 10.20 0.75
C VAL A 17 -6.09 8.70 0.98
N TYR A 18 -5.36 7.88 0.20
CA TYR A 18 -5.35 6.44 0.40
C TYR A 18 -4.89 6.04 1.80
N VAL A 19 -3.76 6.57 2.25
CA VAL A 19 -3.20 6.30 3.58
C VAL A 19 -4.16 6.75 4.67
N LEU A 20 -4.71 7.97 4.58
CA LEU A 20 -5.69 8.49 5.53
C LEU A 20 -6.94 7.60 5.60
N GLY A 21 -7.46 7.14 4.45
CA GLY A 21 -8.58 6.22 4.39
C GLY A 21 -8.32 4.91 5.13
N MET A 22 -7.10 4.35 4.97
CA MET A 22 -6.70 3.12 5.67
C MET A 22 -6.64 3.31 7.19
N TYR A 23 -6.17 4.45 7.69
CA TYR A 23 -6.15 4.75 9.12
C TYR A 23 -7.52 5.10 9.70
N LEU A 24 -8.37 5.76 8.91
CA LEU A 24 -9.73 6.10 9.34
C LEU A 24 -10.63 4.87 9.44
N MET A 25 -10.40 3.84 8.61
CA MET A 25 -11.22 2.64 8.57
C MET A 25 -11.42 1.97 9.95
N PRO A 26 -10.38 1.62 10.74
CA PRO A 26 -10.56 1.01 12.04
C PRO A 26 -11.25 1.94 13.05
N VAL A 27 -11.03 3.27 12.95
CA VAL A 27 -11.70 4.25 13.78
C VAL A 27 -13.20 4.28 13.49
N VAL A 28 -13.58 4.31 12.21
CA VAL A 28 -14.99 4.28 11.78
C VAL A 28 -15.65 2.96 12.20
N LEU A 29 -14.98 1.83 12.03
CA LEU A 29 -15.49 0.53 12.49
C LEU A 29 -15.72 0.50 14.01
N TRP A 30 -14.81 1.09 14.79
CA TRP A 30 -14.94 1.20 16.23
C TRP A 30 -16.12 2.08 16.64
N VAL A 31 -16.27 3.26 16.03
CA VAL A 31 -17.39 4.19 16.30
C VAL A 31 -18.72 3.55 15.92
N LEU A 32 -18.82 2.91 14.74
CA LEU A 32 -20.05 2.23 14.31
C LEU A 32 -20.37 1.03 15.20
N GLY A 33 -19.36 0.29 15.65
CA GLY A 33 -19.53 -0.81 16.60
C GLY A 33 -20.06 -0.35 17.94
N SER A 34 -19.61 0.80 18.43
CA SER A 34 -20.07 1.40 19.69
C SER A 34 -21.48 2.01 19.60
N ALA A 35 -21.87 2.50 18.41
CA ALA A 35 -23.19 3.09 18.17
C ALA A 35 -24.30 2.05 17.93
N LYS A 36 -23.95 0.77 17.80
CA LYS A 36 -24.88 -0.31 17.40
C LYS A 36 -25.97 -0.65 18.43
N GLU A 37 -25.89 -0.08 19.63
CA GLU A 37 -27.01 -0.16 20.62
C GLU A 37 -28.22 0.69 20.24
N SER A 38 -28.12 1.58 19.23
CA SER A 38 -29.17 2.55 18.91
C SER A 38 -29.62 2.59 17.45
N ALA A 39 -29.04 1.82 16.54
CA ALA A 39 -29.36 1.92 15.12
C ALA A 39 -29.48 0.57 14.43
N ASP A 40 -30.66 0.30 13.89
CA ASP A 40 -30.94 -0.82 12.99
C ASP A 40 -30.00 -0.83 11.78
N ASN A 41 -29.27 -1.95 11.62
CA ASN A 41 -28.71 -2.46 10.35
C ASN A 41 -27.92 -1.52 9.42
N VAL A 42 -27.14 -0.58 9.90
CA VAL A 42 -26.08 -0.02 9.05
C VAL A 42 -25.00 -1.08 8.91
N SER A 43 -25.04 -1.79 7.81
CA SER A 43 -24.05 -2.82 7.48
C SER A 43 -22.64 -2.24 7.50
N SER A 44 -21.81 -2.71 8.40
CA SER A 44 -20.36 -2.37 8.46
C SER A 44 -19.61 -2.78 7.17
N ALA A 45 -20.28 -3.47 6.26
CA ALA A 45 -19.75 -3.87 4.95
C ALA A 45 -19.27 -2.68 4.09
N TRP A 46 -19.91 -1.50 4.20
CA TRP A 46 -19.47 -0.30 3.48
C TRP A 46 -18.08 0.15 3.87
N VAL A 47 -17.73 0.00 5.16
CA VAL A 47 -16.39 0.37 5.65
C VAL A 47 -15.33 -0.57 5.09
N LEU A 48 -15.66 -1.86 4.94
CA LEU A 48 -14.77 -2.85 4.32
C LEU A 48 -14.58 -2.62 2.82
N ALA A 49 -15.52 -1.96 2.14
CA ALA A 49 -15.37 -1.58 0.74
C ALA A 49 -14.38 -0.40 0.53
N LEU A 50 -14.11 0.40 1.57
CA LEU A 50 -13.27 1.58 1.47
C LEU A 50 -11.85 1.30 0.93
N PRO A 51 -11.08 0.30 1.42
CA PRO A 51 -9.78 -0.05 0.85
C PRO A 51 -9.85 -0.43 -0.62
N ILE A 52 -10.92 -1.12 -1.03
CA ILE A 52 -11.13 -1.55 -2.41
C ILE A 52 -11.39 -0.33 -3.28
N ILE A 53 -12.31 0.55 -2.88
CA ILE A 53 -12.64 1.77 -3.64
C ILE A 53 -11.40 2.66 -3.79
N LEU A 54 -10.69 2.93 -2.71
CA LEU A 54 -9.47 3.74 -2.75
C LEU A 54 -8.35 3.07 -3.55
N GLY A 55 -8.24 1.75 -3.49
CA GLY A 55 -7.31 0.98 -4.30
C GLY A 55 -7.63 1.06 -5.80
N LEU A 56 -8.90 1.00 -6.17
CA LEU A 56 -9.36 1.20 -7.55
C LEU A 56 -9.10 2.62 -8.03
N VAL A 57 -9.26 3.63 -7.18
CA VAL A 57 -8.88 5.02 -7.50
C VAL A 57 -7.37 5.11 -7.77
N ASN A 58 -6.52 4.52 -6.93
CA ASN A 58 -5.08 4.46 -7.16
C ASN A 58 -4.75 3.81 -8.51
N LEU A 59 -5.41 2.69 -8.82
CA LEU A 59 -5.23 1.99 -10.10
C LEU A 59 -5.67 2.86 -11.28
N ALA A 60 -6.84 3.47 -11.21
CA ALA A 60 -7.36 4.35 -12.27
C ALA A 60 -6.42 5.54 -12.52
N VAL A 61 -5.94 6.19 -11.46
CA VAL A 61 -4.97 7.29 -11.58
C VAL A 61 -3.68 6.84 -12.27
N VAL A 62 -3.17 5.67 -11.92
CA VAL A 62 -1.96 5.11 -12.54
C VAL A 62 -2.19 4.75 -14.01
N LEU A 63 -3.34 4.17 -14.35
CA LEU A 63 -3.68 3.82 -15.75
C LEU A 63 -3.87 5.05 -16.63
N ILE A 64 -4.55 6.09 -16.11
CA ILE A 64 -4.88 7.29 -16.90
C ILE A 64 -3.68 8.26 -17.00
N LEU A 65 -2.97 8.44 -15.89
CA LEU A 65 -1.91 9.45 -15.78
C LEU A 65 -0.50 8.86 -15.76
N GLY A 66 -0.34 7.53 -15.69
CA GLY A 66 0.95 6.86 -15.48
C GLY A 66 2.01 7.24 -16.52
N GLU A 67 1.63 7.46 -17.78
CA GLU A 67 2.56 7.90 -18.83
C GLU A 67 3.04 9.36 -18.64
N LYS A 68 2.21 10.20 -18.01
CA LYS A 68 2.51 11.61 -17.75
C LYS A 68 3.30 11.84 -16.46
N ILE A 69 3.31 10.86 -15.58
CA ILE A 69 3.98 10.93 -14.27
C ILE A 69 5.43 10.54 -14.46
N SER A 70 6.36 11.35 -13.96
CA SER A 70 7.79 11.01 -14.01
C SER A 70 8.13 9.82 -13.09
N ARG A 71 9.20 9.06 -13.43
CA ARG A 71 9.68 7.96 -12.60
C ARG A 71 9.92 8.39 -11.14
N GLY A 72 10.53 9.57 -10.94
CA GLY A 72 10.79 10.11 -9.60
C GLY A 72 9.51 10.37 -8.80
N GLN A 73 8.45 10.88 -9.45
CA GLN A 73 7.15 11.10 -8.79
C GLN A 73 6.49 9.78 -8.41
N LEU A 74 6.52 8.76 -9.29
CA LEU A 74 6.01 7.41 -8.97
C LEU A 74 6.75 6.82 -7.76
N LEU A 75 8.07 6.98 -7.69
CA LEU A 75 8.87 6.51 -6.55
C LEU A 75 8.49 7.23 -5.26
N ILE A 76 8.25 8.54 -5.30
CA ILE A 76 7.82 9.31 -4.13
C ILE A 76 6.43 8.85 -3.68
N CYS A 77 5.46 8.72 -4.60
CA CYS A 77 4.12 8.20 -4.28
C CYS A 77 4.19 6.81 -3.62
N THR A 78 5.00 5.91 -4.20
CA THR A 78 5.24 4.57 -3.64
C THR A 78 5.79 4.65 -2.22
N ARG A 79 6.78 5.50 -1.97
CA ARG A 79 7.38 5.67 -0.63
C ARG A 79 6.38 6.22 0.38
N ILE A 80 5.59 7.23 0.00
CA ILE A 80 4.56 7.81 0.87
C ILE A 80 3.62 6.70 1.35
N ILE A 81 3.06 5.92 0.42
CA ILE A 81 2.13 4.84 0.76
C ILE A 81 2.82 3.79 1.65
N LYS A 82 3.95 3.25 1.18
CA LYS A 82 4.57 2.10 1.85
C LYS A 82 5.11 2.45 3.24
N TYR A 83 5.78 3.59 3.38
CA TYR A 83 6.32 4.00 4.69
C TYR A 83 5.22 4.42 5.66
N ALA A 84 4.20 5.12 5.18
CA ALA A 84 3.08 5.50 6.02
C ALA A 84 2.24 4.30 6.48
N LEU A 85 2.17 3.20 5.71
CA LEU A 85 1.44 1.99 6.10
C LEU A 85 2.24 1.03 7.00
N ILE A 86 3.55 1.24 7.22
CA ILE A 86 4.34 0.38 8.14
C ILE A 86 3.70 0.29 9.53
N PRO A 87 3.38 1.42 10.22
CA PRO A 87 2.77 1.32 11.54
C PRO A 87 1.40 0.65 11.50
N PHE A 88 0.61 0.87 10.45
CA PHE A 88 -0.68 0.22 10.26
C PHE A 88 -0.54 -1.32 10.21
N TYR A 89 0.40 -1.82 9.41
CA TYR A 89 0.65 -3.26 9.30
C TYR A 89 1.27 -3.85 10.58
N PHE A 90 2.15 -3.10 11.25
CA PHE A 90 2.73 -3.52 12.52
C PHE A 90 1.66 -3.68 13.60
N LEU A 91 0.79 -2.69 13.77
CA LEU A 91 -0.32 -2.74 14.72
C LEU A 91 -1.33 -3.84 14.34
N GLY A 92 -1.68 -3.95 13.05
CA GLY A 92 -2.54 -5.01 12.55
C GLY A 92 -1.98 -6.40 12.82
N GLY A 93 -0.70 -6.61 12.58
CA GLY A 93 0.01 -7.86 12.89
C GLY A 93 0.01 -8.19 14.38
N LEU A 94 0.19 -7.18 15.24
CA LEU A 94 0.10 -7.35 16.69
C LEU A 94 -1.33 -7.77 17.11
N CYS A 95 -2.35 -7.12 16.56
CA CYS A 95 -3.75 -7.49 16.82
C CYS A 95 -4.05 -8.93 16.37
N ILE A 96 -3.53 -9.35 15.21
CA ILE A 96 -3.66 -10.74 14.72
C ILE A 96 -3.00 -11.71 15.71
N ALA A 97 -1.78 -11.40 16.17
CA ALA A 97 -1.07 -12.25 17.12
C ALA A 97 -1.85 -12.39 18.43
N VAL A 98 -2.39 -11.28 18.96
CA VAL A 98 -3.24 -11.31 20.17
C VAL A 98 -4.51 -12.13 19.91
N ALA A 99 -5.17 -11.95 18.78
CA ALA A 99 -6.38 -12.70 18.43
C ALA A 99 -6.11 -14.21 18.36
N LEU A 100 -4.95 -14.63 17.82
CA LEU A 100 -4.55 -16.03 17.80
C LEU A 100 -4.20 -16.57 19.21
N LEU A 101 -3.61 -15.74 20.07
CA LEU A 101 -3.34 -16.13 21.47
C LEU A 101 -4.63 -16.38 22.25
N LEU A 102 -5.75 -15.70 21.93
CA LEU A 102 -7.05 -15.96 22.54
C LEU A 102 -7.54 -17.39 22.32
N MET A 103 -7.07 -18.06 21.26
CA MET A 103 -7.37 -19.46 20.98
C MET A 103 -6.92 -20.41 22.11
N PHE A 104 -5.86 -20.05 22.85
CA PHE A 104 -5.30 -20.85 23.94
C PHE A 104 -5.94 -20.54 25.31
N THR A 105 -6.93 -19.65 25.36
CA THR A 105 -7.67 -19.39 26.60
C THR A 105 -8.65 -20.54 26.89
N PRO A 106 -8.95 -20.83 28.18
CA PRO A 106 -9.86 -21.92 28.56
C PRO A 106 -11.33 -21.62 28.22
N VAL A 107 -11.61 -20.53 27.54
CA VAL A 107 -12.97 -20.12 27.14
C VAL A 107 -13.27 -20.67 25.75
N VAL A 108 -14.15 -21.68 25.67
CA VAL A 108 -14.46 -22.41 24.44
C VAL A 108 -14.83 -21.50 23.26
N ILE A 109 -15.57 -20.42 23.49
CA ILE A 109 -15.98 -19.50 22.44
C ILE A 109 -14.79 -18.77 21.82
N MET A 110 -13.71 -18.50 22.56
CA MET A 110 -12.52 -17.81 22.08
C MET A 110 -11.71 -18.64 21.09
N VAL A 111 -11.82 -19.97 21.13
CA VAL A 111 -11.21 -20.88 20.15
C VAL A 111 -11.69 -20.59 18.74
N PHE A 112 -12.93 -20.14 18.57
CA PHE A 112 -13.52 -19.81 17.27
C PHE A 112 -13.43 -18.32 16.94
N VAL A 113 -13.64 -17.46 17.93
CA VAL A 113 -13.65 -15.99 17.76
C VAL A 113 -12.25 -15.46 17.44
N GLY A 114 -11.21 -15.97 18.11
CA GLY A 114 -9.83 -15.56 17.87
C GLY A 114 -9.39 -15.73 16.41
N PRO A 115 -9.47 -16.94 15.82
CA PRO A 115 -9.16 -17.18 14.42
C PRO A 115 -10.04 -16.37 13.46
N ALA A 116 -11.34 -16.20 13.74
CA ALA A 116 -12.23 -15.41 12.90
C ALA A 116 -11.80 -13.94 12.81
N ILE A 117 -11.43 -13.33 13.94
CA ILE A 117 -10.85 -11.97 13.99
C ILE A 117 -9.53 -11.93 13.23
N ALA A 118 -8.63 -12.89 13.45
CA ALA A 118 -7.32 -12.93 12.79
C ALA A 118 -7.45 -13.01 11.26
N VAL A 119 -8.34 -13.85 10.75
CA VAL A 119 -8.63 -13.98 9.30
C VAL A 119 -9.20 -12.67 8.76
N SER A 120 -10.17 -12.06 9.44
CA SER A 120 -10.79 -10.81 9.01
C SER A 120 -9.76 -9.67 8.92
N LEU A 121 -8.90 -9.51 9.92
CA LEU A 121 -7.83 -8.51 9.92
C LEU A 121 -6.79 -8.80 8.82
N SER A 122 -6.48 -10.07 8.58
CA SER A 122 -5.56 -10.46 7.50
C SER A 122 -6.11 -10.10 6.12
N VAL A 123 -7.40 -10.34 5.88
CA VAL A 123 -8.08 -9.95 4.63
C VAL A 123 -8.04 -8.44 4.42
N ILE A 124 -8.35 -7.65 5.46
CA ILE A 124 -8.28 -6.18 5.41
C ILE A 124 -6.86 -5.72 5.10
N GLY A 125 -5.86 -6.29 5.78
CA GLY A 125 -4.46 -5.98 5.52
C GLY A 125 -4.05 -6.29 4.08
N TRP A 126 -4.53 -7.42 3.54
CA TRP A 126 -4.25 -7.83 2.16
C TRP A 126 -4.91 -6.90 1.13
N LEU A 127 -6.15 -6.49 1.35
CA LEU A 127 -6.84 -5.49 0.52
C LEU A 127 -6.09 -4.15 0.54
N GLY A 128 -5.58 -3.74 1.71
CA GLY A 128 -4.72 -2.57 1.83
C GLY A 128 -3.42 -2.70 1.05
N LEU A 129 -2.79 -3.87 1.03
CA LEU A 129 -1.58 -4.14 0.25
C LEU A 129 -1.85 -4.04 -1.25
N LEU A 130 -2.94 -4.69 -1.72
CA LEU A 130 -3.36 -4.65 -3.11
C LEU A 130 -3.66 -3.24 -3.60
N GLY A 131 -4.37 -2.43 -2.79
CA GLY A 131 -4.68 -1.04 -3.13
C GLY A 131 -3.45 -0.12 -3.15
N ALA A 132 -2.38 -0.48 -2.44
CA ALA A 132 -1.10 0.23 -2.44
C ALA A 132 -0.20 -0.14 -3.63
N ALA A 133 -0.41 -1.29 -4.27
CA ALA A 133 0.45 -1.84 -5.31
C ALA A 133 0.52 -1.02 -6.61
N PRO A 134 -0.52 -0.35 -7.12
CA PRO A 134 -0.51 0.27 -8.45
C PRO A 134 0.65 1.23 -8.69
N PHE A 135 0.94 2.14 -7.75
CA PHE A 135 2.06 3.08 -7.87
C PHE A 135 3.41 2.38 -7.88
N SER A 136 3.57 1.34 -7.07
CA SER A 136 4.81 0.56 -6.99
C SER A 136 5.06 -0.20 -8.28
N VAL A 137 4.03 -0.86 -8.82
CA VAL A 137 4.11 -1.60 -10.09
C VAL A 137 4.42 -0.65 -11.25
N ALA A 138 3.73 0.50 -11.33
CA ALA A 138 4.00 1.50 -12.35
C ALA A 138 5.44 2.03 -12.29
N TYR A 139 5.95 2.28 -11.08
CA TYR A 139 7.35 2.67 -10.89
C TYR A 139 8.32 1.58 -11.39
N ILE A 140 8.10 0.31 -11.00
CA ILE A 140 8.97 -0.82 -11.37
C ILE A 140 8.99 -1.00 -12.89
N VAL A 141 7.82 -1.00 -13.54
CA VAL A 141 7.70 -1.12 -15.00
C VAL A 141 8.44 0.00 -15.72
N ARG A 142 8.28 1.24 -15.26
CA ARG A 142 8.95 2.39 -15.84
C ARG A 142 10.45 2.37 -15.64
N ALA A 143 10.92 2.04 -14.43
CA ALA A 143 12.33 1.91 -14.13
C ALA A 143 13.00 0.79 -14.96
N CYS A 144 12.26 -0.30 -15.23
CA CYS A 144 12.72 -1.35 -16.13
C CYS A 144 12.84 -0.86 -17.59
N LYS A 145 11.84 -0.11 -18.07
CA LYS A 145 11.87 0.46 -19.43
C LYS A 145 13.02 1.47 -19.61
N GLU A 146 13.33 2.24 -18.57
CA GLU A 146 14.42 3.22 -18.57
C GLU A 146 15.81 2.60 -18.27
N GLY A 147 15.90 1.26 -18.12
CA GLY A 147 17.17 0.54 -17.90
C GLY A 147 17.77 0.69 -16.51
N VAL A 148 17.02 1.23 -15.53
CA VAL A 148 17.48 1.37 -14.13
C VAL A 148 17.60 0.01 -13.45
N HIS A 149 16.70 -0.91 -13.81
CA HIS A 149 16.61 -2.26 -13.26
C HIS A 149 16.59 -3.30 -14.38
N GLY A 150 17.27 -4.42 -14.14
CA GLY A 150 17.18 -5.58 -15.04
C GLY A 150 15.77 -6.19 -15.01
N LYS A 151 15.37 -6.82 -16.12
CA LYS A 151 14.04 -7.46 -16.27
C LYS A 151 13.75 -8.46 -15.15
N ALA A 152 14.73 -9.31 -14.80
CA ALA A 152 14.57 -10.29 -13.73
C ALA A 152 14.25 -9.64 -12.38
N LEU A 153 15.01 -8.61 -11.98
CA LEU A 153 14.76 -7.88 -10.73
C LEU A 153 13.38 -7.25 -10.72
N SER A 154 12.92 -6.71 -11.86
CA SER A 154 11.61 -6.08 -11.97
C SER A 154 10.48 -7.09 -11.80
N VAL A 155 10.61 -8.29 -12.38
CA VAL A 155 9.62 -9.38 -12.20
C VAL A 155 9.54 -9.80 -10.73
N PHE A 156 10.69 -10.07 -10.09
CA PHE A 156 10.73 -10.40 -8.67
C PHE A 156 10.15 -9.27 -7.81
N ALA A 157 10.49 -8.02 -8.10
CA ALA A 157 9.98 -6.88 -7.36
C ALA A 157 8.44 -6.76 -7.46
N VAL A 158 7.83 -7.07 -8.61
CA VAL A 158 6.37 -7.10 -8.76
C VAL A 158 5.74 -8.23 -7.94
N ILE A 159 6.31 -9.45 -8.00
CA ILE A 159 5.81 -10.60 -7.24
C ILE A 159 5.87 -10.31 -5.73
N PHE A 160 6.99 -9.76 -5.25
CA PHE A 160 7.17 -9.46 -3.83
C PHE A 160 6.34 -8.26 -3.32
N GLN A 161 5.70 -7.48 -4.21
CA GLN A 161 4.72 -6.46 -3.81
C GLN A 161 3.51 -7.06 -3.07
N PHE A 162 3.25 -8.34 -3.23
CA PHE A 162 2.13 -9.05 -2.60
C PHE A 162 2.49 -9.69 -1.24
N PHE A 163 3.73 -9.54 -0.79
CA PHE A 163 4.19 -10.06 0.50
C PHE A 163 4.50 -8.91 1.47
N PHE A 164 3.78 -8.85 2.59
CA PHE A 164 3.78 -7.75 3.55
C PHE A 164 5.18 -7.16 3.89
N SER A 165 6.08 -7.95 4.44
CA SER A 165 7.37 -7.45 4.93
C SER A 165 8.40 -7.29 3.79
N VAL A 166 8.32 -8.15 2.80
CA VAL A 166 9.28 -8.20 1.69
C VAL A 166 9.08 -7.02 0.74
N ASP A 167 7.83 -6.56 0.58
CA ASP A 167 7.45 -5.41 -0.21
C ASP A 167 8.22 -4.13 0.18
N VAL A 168 8.26 -3.80 1.48
CA VAL A 168 8.96 -2.61 1.99
C VAL A 168 10.47 -2.70 1.73
N ILE A 169 11.06 -3.89 1.95
CA ILE A 169 12.49 -4.12 1.71
C ILE A 169 12.83 -3.90 0.24
N PHE A 170 12.00 -4.43 -0.68
CA PHE A 170 12.20 -4.23 -2.11
C PHE A 170 12.08 -2.77 -2.51
N VAL A 171 11.13 -2.01 -1.98
CA VAL A 171 11.02 -0.57 -2.24
C VAL A 171 12.27 0.18 -1.80
N ILE A 172 12.88 -0.19 -0.68
CA ILE A 172 14.15 0.40 -0.22
C ILE A 172 15.28 0.07 -1.20
N ILE A 173 15.43 -1.19 -1.61
CA ILE A 173 16.46 -1.63 -2.57
C ILE A 173 16.31 -0.89 -3.89
N LEU A 174 15.10 -0.82 -4.43
CA LEU A 174 14.79 -0.12 -5.68
C LEU A 174 15.11 1.36 -5.58
N ALA A 175 14.80 1.98 -4.44
CA ALA A 175 15.08 3.38 -4.18
C ALA A 175 16.59 3.70 -4.11
N ILE A 176 17.39 2.79 -3.55
CA ILE A 176 18.85 2.93 -3.52
C ILE A 176 19.40 2.84 -4.95
N LYS A 177 18.98 1.85 -5.72
CA LYS A 177 19.39 1.69 -7.13
C LYS A 177 19.03 2.89 -7.98
N ASP A 178 17.83 3.45 -7.82
CA ASP A 178 17.42 4.66 -8.53
C ASP A 178 18.30 5.87 -8.21
N ARG A 179 18.69 6.03 -6.93
CA ARG A 179 19.62 7.09 -6.52
C ARG A 179 21.01 6.92 -7.16
N VAL A 180 21.52 5.70 -7.19
CA VAL A 180 22.84 5.40 -7.79
C VAL A 180 22.80 5.71 -9.30
N TYR A 181 21.80 5.21 -10.00
CA TYR A 181 21.60 5.46 -11.42
C TYR A 181 21.51 6.96 -11.76
N SER A 182 20.72 7.70 -11.01
CA SER A 182 20.54 9.14 -11.20
C SER A 182 21.84 9.93 -10.95
N LYS A 183 22.69 9.48 -10.01
CA LYS A 183 24.02 10.08 -9.81
C LYS A 183 24.98 9.79 -10.97
N GLN A 184 24.96 8.57 -11.52
CA GLN A 184 25.79 8.20 -12.66
C GLN A 184 25.42 9.01 -13.91
N GLN A 185 24.14 9.15 -14.21
CA GLN A 185 23.67 10.00 -15.33
C GLN A 185 24.16 11.44 -15.18
N LYS A 186 24.02 12.05 -14.00
CA LYS A 186 24.50 13.43 -13.78
C LYS A 186 26.01 13.57 -14.04
N ARG A 187 26.82 12.58 -13.67
CA ARG A 187 28.29 12.62 -13.94
C ARG A 187 28.60 12.56 -15.44
N GLN A 188 27.86 11.76 -16.22
CA GLN A 188 28.04 11.67 -17.66
C GLN A 188 27.67 12.97 -18.41
N TYR A 189 26.71 13.74 -17.90
CA TYR A 189 26.36 15.05 -18.49
C TYR A 189 27.31 16.18 -18.13
N MET A 190 28.21 16.00 -17.16
CA MET A 190 29.19 17.01 -16.74
C MET A 190 30.60 16.77 -17.34
N GLN A 191 30.78 15.68 -18.07
CA GLN A 191 31.98 15.38 -18.89
C GLN A 191 31.72 15.73 -20.35
#